data_93b816f59697aff94a28595797cf426a
#
_entry.id   93b816f59697aff94a28595797cf426a
#
_cell.length_a   1.000
_cell.length_b   1.000
_cell.length_c   1.000
_cell.angle_alpha   90.00
_cell.angle_beta   90.00
_cell.angle_gamma   90.00
#
_symmetry.space_group_name_H-M   'P 1'
#
loop_
_entity.id
_entity.type
_entity.pdbx_description
1 polymer ?
#
loop_
_entity_poly.entity_id
_entity_poly.type
_entity_poly.pdbx_seq_one_letter_code
_entity_poly.pdbx_strand_id
1 'polypeptide(L)'
;MQDADTGSSPKELDGDGLHIGIVRARFNDAVTRKLEEACVAELGVLGVAAKHITRVEVPGALEIPLVLKALADSDEYDALVALGCVIRGETYHFELVANESAAGVTRVALDHLVPIANAILTVDTEAQAWARAEEKGRDAARVAVE
;
A
#
# COMPACT_ATOMS: atom_id res chain seq x y z
N MET A 1 11.36 7.05 5.36
CA MET A 1 12.78 6.95 5.73
C MET A 1 12.96 5.89 6.78
N GLN A 2 13.92 5.00 6.58
CA GLN A 2 14.08 3.81 7.42
C GLN A 2 14.47 4.15 8.87
N ASP A 3 15.30 5.18 9.05
CA ASP A 3 15.82 5.57 10.36
C ASP A 3 15.05 6.72 11.01
N ALA A 4 13.93 7.12 10.43
CA ALA A 4 13.11 8.18 10.99
C ALA A 4 12.31 7.66 12.19
N ASP A 5 12.14 8.53 13.18
CA ASP A 5 11.23 8.23 14.27
C ASP A 5 9.80 8.29 13.72
N THR A 6 9.12 7.16 13.74
CA THR A 6 7.75 7.04 13.23
C THR A 6 6.70 7.37 14.29
N GLY A 7 7.12 7.76 15.50
CA GLY A 7 6.21 7.96 16.61
C GLY A 7 5.69 6.66 17.19
N SER A 8 4.86 6.75 18.20
CA SER A 8 4.25 5.57 18.80
C SER A 8 2.85 5.35 18.22
N SER A 9 2.56 4.13 17.80
CA SER A 9 1.21 3.73 17.41
C SER A 9 0.44 3.26 18.64
N PRO A 10 -0.90 3.21 18.57
CA PRO A 10 -1.70 2.59 19.64
C PRO A 10 -1.21 1.17 19.94
N LYS A 11 -1.20 0.80 21.22
CA LYS A 11 -0.73 -0.52 21.64
C LYS A 11 -1.61 -1.64 21.10
N GLU A 12 -2.91 -1.36 20.96
CA GLU A 12 -3.86 -2.34 20.46
C GLU A 12 -4.59 -1.74 19.27
N LEU A 13 -4.46 -2.38 18.12
CA LEU A 13 -5.24 -2.09 16.93
C LEU A 13 -6.26 -3.20 16.77
N ASP A 14 -7.50 -2.83 16.50
CA ASP A 14 -8.58 -3.79 16.33
C ASP A 14 -9.15 -3.68 14.91
N GLY A 15 -8.90 -4.71 14.11
CA GLY A 15 -9.40 -4.81 12.75
C GLY A 15 -10.72 -5.54 12.62
N ASP A 16 -11.35 -5.92 13.74
CA ASP A 16 -12.61 -6.67 13.68
C ASP A 16 -13.69 -5.87 12.95
N GLY A 17 -14.34 -6.52 11.99
CA GLY A 17 -15.40 -5.91 11.19
C GLY A 17 -14.95 -5.00 10.07
N LEU A 18 -13.66 -4.69 9.96
CA LEU A 18 -13.15 -3.81 8.92
C LEU A 18 -13.06 -4.51 7.57
N HIS A 19 -13.40 -3.76 6.51
CA HIS A 19 -13.25 -4.19 5.12
C HIS A 19 -12.09 -3.42 4.51
N ILE A 20 -11.10 -4.13 4.00
CA ILE A 20 -9.86 -3.55 3.47
C ILE A 20 -9.71 -3.92 1.99
N GLY A 21 -9.42 -2.93 1.16
CA GLY A 21 -9.08 -3.15 -0.24
C GLY A 21 -7.59 -2.94 -0.47
N ILE A 22 -6.95 -3.88 -1.15
CA ILE A 22 -5.52 -3.82 -1.47
C ILE A 22 -5.36 -3.76 -2.98
N VAL A 23 -4.62 -2.77 -3.48
CA VAL A 23 -4.26 -2.67 -4.88
C VAL A 23 -2.75 -2.84 -5.00
N ARG A 24 -2.32 -3.88 -5.72
CA ARG A 24 -0.91 -4.22 -5.90
C ARG A 24 -0.49 -4.08 -7.37
N ALA A 25 0.58 -3.35 -7.61
CA ALA A 25 1.18 -3.28 -8.93
C ALA A 25 2.04 -4.52 -9.21
N ARG A 26 1.91 -5.10 -10.42
CA ARG A 26 2.69 -6.28 -10.82
C ARG A 26 4.14 -5.96 -11.17
N PHE A 27 4.43 -4.75 -11.61
CA PHE A 27 5.80 -4.39 -11.96
C PHE A 27 6.69 -4.58 -10.74
N ASN A 28 7.83 -5.25 -10.90
CA ASN A 28 8.67 -5.76 -9.81
C ASN A 28 7.91 -6.78 -8.95
N ASP A 29 7.29 -7.74 -9.60
CA ASP A 29 6.32 -8.67 -9.04
C ASP A 29 6.79 -9.39 -7.78
N ALA A 30 8.03 -9.89 -7.76
CA ALA A 30 8.53 -10.63 -6.60
C ALA A 30 8.54 -9.77 -5.34
N VAL A 31 8.94 -8.50 -5.45
CA VAL A 31 8.96 -7.56 -4.33
C VAL A 31 7.54 -7.20 -3.89
N THR A 32 6.65 -6.89 -4.85
CA THR A 32 5.29 -6.48 -4.52
C THR A 32 4.46 -7.63 -3.96
N ARG A 33 4.76 -8.88 -4.36
CA ARG A 33 4.16 -10.06 -3.72
C ARG A 33 4.58 -10.18 -2.26
N LYS A 34 5.85 -9.89 -1.95
CA LYS A 34 6.34 -9.91 -0.57
C LYS A 34 5.64 -8.85 0.28
N LEU A 35 5.47 -7.64 -0.28
CA LEU A 35 4.69 -6.59 0.37
C LEU A 35 3.28 -7.07 0.69
N GLU A 36 2.61 -7.67 -0.29
CA GLU A 36 1.23 -8.13 -0.14
C GLU A 36 1.13 -9.25 0.90
N GLU A 37 2.01 -10.24 0.85
CA GLU A 37 2.03 -11.33 1.83
C GLU A 37 2.18 -10.80 3.25
N ALA A 38 3.11 -9.88 3.47
CA ALA A 38 3.33 -9.29 4.78
C ALA A 38 2.13 -8.46 5.24
N CYS A 39 1.51 -7.71 4.33
CA CYS A 39 0.35 -6.90 4.62
C CYS A 39 -0.86 -7.78 5.01
N VAL A 40 -1.16 -8.79 4.21
CA VAL A 40 -2.29 -9.69 4.47
C VAL A 40 -2.09 -10.46 5.78
N ALA A 41 -0.87 -10.94 6.03
CA ALA A 41 -0.57 -11.65 7.29
C ALA A 41 -0.80 -10.73 8.50
N GLU A 42 -0.34 -9.49 8.42
CA GLU A 42 -0.51 -8.54 9.54
C GLU A 42 -1.98 -8.13 9.71
N LEU A 43 -2.73 -7.93 8.63
CA LEU A 43 -4.17 -7.67 8.74
C LEU A 43 -4.87 -8.79 9.50
N GLY A 44 -4.51 -10.05 9.21
CA GLY A 44 -5.04 -11.20 9.93
C GLY A 44 -4.70 -11.17 11.42
N VAL A 45 -3.46 -10.82 11.77
CA VAL A 45 -3.03 -10.68 13.16
C VAL A 45 -3.83 -9.60 13.88
N LEU A 46 -4.16 -8.52 13.17
CA LEU A 46 -4.94 -7.41 13.72
C LEU A 46 -6.44 -7.67 13.78
N GLY A 47 -6.90 -8.82 13.29
CA GLY A 47 -8.29 -9.23 13.41
C GLY A 47 -9.17 -9.01 12.18
N VAL A 48 -8.59 -8.60 11.05
CA VAL A 48 -9.36 -8.47 9.80
C VAL A 48 -9.63 -9.85 9.22
N ALA A 49 -10.90 -10.18 8.99
CA ALA A 49 -11.27 -11.47 8.43
C ALA A 49 -10.82 -11.57 6.97
N ALA A 50 -10.33 -12.75 6.58
CA ALA A 50 -9.87 -12.97 5.20
C ALA A 50 -10.92 -12.62 4.15
N LYS A 51 -12.19 -12.92 4.42
CA LYS A 51 -13.31 -12.62 3.51
C LYS A 51 -13.56 -11.12 3.35
N HIS A 52 -13.02 -10.29 4.23
CA HIS A 52 -13.15 -8.83 4.19
C HIS A 52 -11.96 -8.15 3.53
N ILE A 53 -11.01 -8.92 3.00
CA ILE A 53 -9.85 -8.40 2.29
C ILE A 53 -10.04 -8.64 0.80
N THR A 54 -10.18 -7.54 0.04
CA THR A 54 -10.26 -7.60 -1.41
C THR A 54 -8.89 -7.24 -1.98
N ARG A 55 -8.39 -8.08 -2.89
CA ARG A 55 -7.07 -7.90 -3.51
C ARG A 55 -7.23 -7.71 -5.00
N VAL A 56 -6.72 -6.60 -5.53
CA VAL A 56 -6.76 -6.29 -6.95
C VAL A 56 -5.33 -6.05 -7.46
N GLU A 57 -5.03 -6.57 -8.63
CA GLU A 57 -3.73 -6.47 -9.26
C GLU A 57 -3.82 -5.52 -10.44
N VAL A 58 -2.81 -4.64 -10.59
CA VAL A 58 -2.72 -3.70 -11.71
C VAL A 58 -1.33 -3.79 -12.35
N PRO A 59 -1.15 -3.31 -13.60
CA PRO A 59 0.15 -3.44 -14.27
C PRO A 59 1.29 -2.71 -13.56
N GLY A 60 1.12 -1.46 -13.21
CA GLY A 60 2.18 -0.66 -12.61
C GLY A 60 1.66 0.35 -11.61
N ALA A 61 2.58 1.09 -10.98
CA ALA A 61 2.23 2.05 -9.94
C ALA A 61 1.32 3.17 -10.46
N LEU A 62 1.45 3.59 -11.72
CA LEU A 62 0.61 4.64 -12.29
C LEU A 62 -0.86 4.25 -12.40
N GLU A 63 -1.17 2.95 -12.45
CA GLU A 63 -2.54 2.44 -12.55
C GLU A 63 -3.20 2.25 -11.18
N ILE A 64 -2.43 2.33 -10.09
CA ILE A 64 -2.95 2.16 -8.75
C ILE A 64 -4.04 3.18 -8.39
N PRO A 65 -3.84 4.49 -8.61
CA PRO A 65 -4.86 5.47 -8.22
C PRO A 65 -6.22 5.27 -8.85
N LEU A 66 -6.27 4.83 -10.11
CA LEU A 66 -7.53 4.57 -10.80
C LEU A 66 -8.36 3.50 -10.10
N VAL A 67 -7.71 2.40 -9.73
CA VAL A 67 -8.40 1.28 -9.07
C VAL A 67 -8.76 1.65 -7.62
N LEU A 68 -7.88 2.38 -6.93
CA LEU A 68 -8.22 2.90 -5.60
C LEU A 68 -9.48 3.77 -5.65
N LYS A 69 -9.60 4.62 -6.67
CA LYS A 69 -10.80 5.44 -6.84
C LYS A 69 -12.03 4.59 -7.04
N ALA A 70 -11.95 3.57 -7.88
CA ALA A 70 -13.07 2.66 -8.13
C ALA A 70 -13.51 1.96 -6.84
N LEU A 71 -12.56 1.48 -6.04
CA LEU A 71 -12.87 0.84 -4.76
C LEU A 71 -13.47 1.85 -3.76
N ALA A 72 -12.93 3.06 -3.71
CA ALA A 72 -13.44 4.11 -2.84
C ALA A 72 -14.87 4.52 -3.22
N ASP A 73 -15.16 4.61 -4.53
CA ASP A 73 -16.50 4.96 -5.02
C ASP A 73 -17.56 3.94 -4.61
N SER A 74 -17.16 2.69 -4.34
CA SER A 74 -18.12 1.65 -3.93
C SER A 74 -18.66 1.82 -2.52
N ASP A 75 -17.98 2.62 -1.68
CA ASP A 75 -18.29 2.82 -0.26
C ASP A 75 -18.30 1.52 0.56
N GLU A 76 -17.64 0.46 0.05
CA GLU A 76 -17.60 -0.84 0.71
C GLU A 76 -16.40 -1.04 1.62
N TYR A 77 -15.42 -0.12 1.59
CA TYR A 77 -14.15 -0.29 2.29
C TYR A 77 -13.95 0.76 3.37
N ASP A 78 -13.43 0.32 4.51
CA ASP A 78 -13.08 1.20 5.62
C ASP A 78 -11.71 1.85 5.40
N ALA A 79 -10.82 1.16 4.70
CA ALA A 79 -9.51 1.66 4.31
C ALA A 79 -9.00 0.93 3.09
N LEU A 80 -8.06 1.55 2.40
CA LEU A 80 -7.42 0.97 1.22
C LEU A 80 -5.91 0.94 1.42
N VAL A 81 -5.24 0.05 0.69
CA VAL A 81 -3.78 -0.11 0.71
C VAL A 81 -3.26 -0.09 -0.70
N ALA A 82 -2.21 0.69 -0.94
CA ALA A 82 -1.52 0.74 -2.22
C ALA A 82 -0.14 0.09 -2.06
N LEU A 83 0.12 -0.95 -2.83
CA LEU A 83 1.39 -1.69 -2.80
C LEU A 83 2.04 -1.64 -4.17
N GLY A 84 3.29 -1.21 -4.21
CA GLY A 84 4.05 -1.14 -5.45
C GLY A 84 5.54 -1.03 -5.17
N CYS A 85 6.33 -1.05 -6.23
CA CYS A 85 7.76 -0.87 -6.12
C CYS A 85 8.28 -0.18 -7.37
N VAL A 86 8.86 1.00 -7.17
CA VAL A 86 9.48 1.79 -8.23
C VAL A 86 10.96 1.86 -7.93
N ILE A 87 11.78 1.31 -8.82
CA ILE A 87 13.23 1.29 -8.69
C ILE A 87 13.82 2.30 -9.66
N ARG A 88 14.74 3.15 -9.18
CA ARG A 88 15.35 4.19 -10.00
C ARG A 88 16.06 3.58 -11.22
N GLY A 89 15.73 4.12 -12.38
CA GLY A 89 16.39 3.81 -13.63
C GLY A 89 17.28 4.95 -14.10
N GLU A 90 17.75 4.87 -15.34
CA GLU A 90 18.64 5.88 -15.93
C GLU A 90 17.90 7.11 -16.44
N THR A 91 16.57 7.06 -16.52
CA THR A 91 15.77 8.12 -17.12
C THR A 91 14.87 8.80 -16.10
N TYR A 92 14.27 9.92 -16.49
CA TYR A 92 13.30 10.65 -15.69
C TYR A 92 12.03 9.87 -15.37
N HIS A 93 11.83 8.73 -16.02
CA HIS A 93 10.63 7.90 -15.83
C HIS A 93 10.40 7.53 -14.36
N PHE A 94 11.47 7.27 -13.59
CA PHE A 94 11.36 6.97 -12.17
C PHE A 94 10.66 8.11 -11.41
N GLU A 95 11.11 9.34 -11.61
CA GLU A 95 10.53 10.50 -10.93
C GLU A 95 9.09 10.73 -11.34
N LEU A 96 8.77 10.53 -12.61
CA LEU A 96 7.41 10.65 -13.11
C LEU A 96 6.48 9.64 -12.42
N VAL A 97 6.87 8.36 -12.42
CA VAL A 97 6.06 7.30 -11.81
C VAL A 97 5.91 7.53 -10.31
N ALA A 98 7.00 7.83 -9.62
CA ALA A 98 6.98 8.04 -8.16
C ALA A 98 6.08 9.23 -7.80
N ASN A 99 6.25 10.37 -8.47
CA ASN A 99 5.51 11.58 -8.17
C ASN A 99 4.04 11.47 -8.51
N GLU A 100 3.71 10.96 -9.70
CA GLU A 100 2.33 10.88 -10.15
C GLU A 100 1.53 9.83 -9.40
N SER A 101 2.13 8.67 -9.09
CA SER A 101 1.43 7.66 -8.30
C SER A 101 1.14 8.17 -6.88
N ALA A 102 2.10 8.80 -6.24
CA ALA A 102 1.92 9.36 -4.90
C ALA A 102 0.85 10.45 -4.89
N ALA A 103 0.89 11.37 -5.87
CA ALA A 103 -0.10 12.43 -6.00
C ALA A 103 -1.51 11.86 -6.22
N GLY A 104 -1.63 10.84 -7.06
CA GLY A 104 -2.90 10.18 -7.33
C GLY A 104 -3.49 9.49 -6.10
N VAL A 105 -2.67 8.78 -5.34
CA VAL A 105 -3.10 8.13 -4.10
C VAL A 105 -3.62 9.16 -3.10
N THR A 106 -2.88 10.24 -2.89
CA THR A 106 -3.27 11.31 -1.98
C THR A 106 -4.60 11.93 -2.41
N ARG A 107 -4.77 12.17 -3.70
CA ARG A 107 -5.99 12.77 -4.23
C ARG A 107 -7.21 11.89 -3.96
N VAL A 108 -7.10 10.58 -4.18
CA VAL A 108 -8.21 9.65 -3.92
C VAL A 108 -8.59 9.67 -2.44
N ALA A 109 -7.59 9.62 -1.55
CA ALA A 109 -7.82 9.63 -0.12
C ALA A 109 -8.58 10.90 0.31
N LEU A 110 -8.18 12.07 -0.20
CA LEU A 110 -8.81 13.33 0.14
C LEU A 110 -10.20 13.47 -0.48
N ASP A 111 -10.37 13.09 -1.74
CA ASP A 111 -11.65 13.24 -2.44
C ASP A 111 -12.74 12.34 -1.87
N HIS A 112 -12.37 11.16 -1.39
CA HIS A 112 -13.32 10.18 -0.87
C HIS A 112 -13.34 10.08 0.66
N LEU A 113 -12.45 10.80 1.34
CA LEU A 113 -12.30 10.73 2.80
C LEU A 113 -12.15 9.30 3.29
N VAL A 114 -11.33 8.51 2.57
CA VAL A 114 -11.01 7.14 2.93
C VAL A 114 -9.52 7.05 3.24
N PRO A 115 -9.13 6.45 4.37
CA PRO A 115 -7.71 6.26 4.67
C PRO A 115 -7.07 5.33 3.63
N ILE A 116 -5.91 5.74 3.11
CA ILE A 116 -5.14 4.91 2.18
C ILE A 116 -3.72 4.80 2.70
N ALA A 117 -3.29 3.58 3.03
CA ALA A 117 -1.91 3.31 3.38
C ALA A 117 -1.10 3.20 2.09
N ASN A 118 -0.12 4.08 1.93
CA ASN A 118 0.73 4.09 0.75
C ASN A 118 2.04 3.35 1.03
N ALA A 119 2.17 2.15 0.48
CA ALA A 119 3.40 1.37 0.51
C ALA A 119 3.93 1.12 -0.90
N ILE A 120 3.86 2.15 -1.75
CA ILE A 120 4.54 2.15 -3.03
C ILE A 120 6.00 2.49 -2.74
N LEU A 121 6.88 1.49 -2.75
CA LEU A 121 8.30 1.70 -2.50
C LEU A 121 8.92 2.48 -3.63
N THR A 122 9.74 3.47 -3.28
CA THR A 122 10.52 4.25 -4.24
C THR A 122 11.97 4.18 -3.78
N VAL A 123 12.75 3.36 -4.46
CA VAL A 123 14.11 3.03 -4.05
C VAL A 123 15.09 3.17 -5.20
N ASP A 124 16.38 3.26 -4.88
CA ASP A 124 17.43 3.37 -5.89
C ASP A 124 17.85 2.02 -6.43
N THR A 125 17.79 0.96 -5.63
CA THR A 125 18.24 -0.38 -6.00
C THR A 125 17.23 -1.45 -5.59
N GLU A 126 17.32 -2.61 -6.28
CA GLU A 126 16.49 -3.76 -5.91
C GLU A 126 16.81 -4.26 -4.50
N ALA A 127 18.08 -4.21 -4.08
CA ALA A 127 18.46 -4.61 -2.73
C ALA A 127 17.74 -3.76 -1.68
N GLN A 128 17.60 -2.46 -1.91
CA GLN A 128 16.86 -1.58 -1.01
C GLN A 128 15.38 -1.96 -0.95
N ALA A 129 14.80 -2.36 -2.08
CA ALA A 129 13.42 -2.81 -2.13
C ALA A 129 13.20 -4.05 -1.27
N TRP A 130 14.05 -5.06 -1.44
CA TRP A 130 13.96 -6.30 -0.66
C TRP A 130 14.16 -6.05 0.83
N ALA A 131 15.08 -5.17 1.20
CA ALA A 131 15.34 -4.86 2.60
C ALA A 131 14.13 -4.24 3.31
N ARG A 132 13.21 -3.61 2.55
CA ARG A 132 12.07 -2.88 3.09
C ARG A 132 10.73 -3.59 2.93
N ALA A 133 10.64 -4.57 2.04
CA ALA A 133 9.34 -5.10 1.60
C ALA A 133 8.50 -5.66 2.74
N GLU A 134 9.08 -6.51 3.59
CA GLU A 134 8.32 -7.14 4.68
C GLU A 134 7.85 -6.13 5.71
N GLU A 135 8.76 -5.26 6.17
CA GLU A 135 8.45 -4.25 7.17
C GLU A 135 7.40 -3.26 6.67
N LYS A 136 7.55 -2.78 5.44
CA LYS A 136 6.60 -1.81 4.86
C LYS A 136 5.25 -2.43 4.58
N GLY A 137 5.21 -3.71 4.22
CA GLY A 137 3.94 -4.43 4.08
C GLY A 137 3.20 -4.50 5.41
N ARG A 138 3.89 -4.84 6.49
CA ARG A 138 3.30 -4.84 7.84
C ARG A 138 2.86 -3.44 8.26
N ASP A 139 3.70 -2.42 8.01
CA ASP A 139 3.38 -1.04 8.35
C ASP A 139 2.12 -0.57 7.63
N ALA A 140 1.97 -0.92 6.36
CA ALA A 140 0.77 -0.57 5.59
C ALA A 140 -0.50 -1.15 6.21
N ALA A 141 -0.45 -2.40 6.66
CA ALA A 141 -1.57 -3.03 7.34
C ALA A 141 -1.94 -2.29 8.63
N ARG A 142 -0.94 -1.94 9.42
CA ARG A 142 -1.16 -1.24 10.69
C ARG A 142 -1.73 0.17 10.46
N VAL A 143 -1.21 0.90 9.49
CA VAL A 143 -1.74 2.22 9.12
C VAL A 143 -3.20 2.13 8.67
N ALA A 144 -3.53 1.13 7.86
CA ALA A 144 -4.88 0.96 7.37
C ALA A 144 -5.89 0.67 8.50
N VAL A 145 -5.48 -0.11 9.50
CA VAL A 145 -6.35 -0.46 10.64
C VAL A 145 -6.46 0.70 11.63
N GLU A 146 -5.38 1.43 11.80
CA GLU A 146 -5.35 2.57 12.72
C GLU A 146 -6.29 3.68 12.26
#